data_f0a999f61d3b50f2493f6fa79755e78d
#
_entry.id   f0a999f61d3b50f2493f6fa79755e78d
#
_cell.length_a   1.000
_cell.length_b   1.000
_cell.length_c   1.000
_cell.angle_alpha   90.00
_cell.angle_beta   90.00
_cell.angle_gamma   90.00
#
_symmetry.space_group_name_H-M   'P 1'
#
loop_
_entity.id
_entity.type
_entity.pdbx_description
1 polymer ?
#
loop_
_entity_poly.entity_id
_entity_poly.type
_entity_poly.pdbx_seq_one_letter_code
_entity_poly.pdbx_strand_id
1 'polypeptide(L)'
;MAGNIYIDSASGYGNMTYAVNPYAMAKGLERLNYNLVITNLITNYSQEARNQGTRMSQNVRVPIRGALSSATKTPGTAASYQQAKTTKADIAITTHNTVDFLVEDYGGLFDPSTIEGYLVDAGSTLAEAIENSVIALYASAGATKGTATAGLDMALLGTLQKDAMEAKWRGNEPSYLVVGPEGYYDLWNLAQLTQYSITGGDQSMFRNGFIGNLGGFQVFKSNLIPAVAGSPAGEHCMAFQREAMGIAFVDMSTSGLPAGYGTGVQIQPMNKEDDNGNLVYSMRSIVGYSQTERGMTVSVDSIYGVGVVRSALLFDVLV
;
A
#
# COMPACT_ATOMS: atom_id res chain seq x y z
N MET A 1 -33.90 -5.22 -6.76
CA MET A 1 -34.75 -4.42 -7.70
C MET A 1 -33.91 -4.23 -8.95
N ALA A 2 -34.32 -4.84 -10.07
CA ALA A 2 -33.65 -4.65 -11.33
C ALA A 2 -33.97 -3.23 -11.82
N GLY A 3 -32.99 -2.35 -11.84
CA GLY A 3 -33.14 -1.01 -12.38
C GLY A 3 -33.23 -1.08 -13.88
N ASN A 4 -34.38 -0.69 -14.44
CA ASN A 4 -34.56 -0.54 -15.87
C ASN A 4 -33.54 0.47 -16.41
N ILE A 5 -32.75 0.06 -17.38
CA ILE A 5 -31.91 0.95 -18.17
C ILE A 5 -32.83 1.79 -19.05
N TYR A 6 -33.16 3.00 -18.64
CA TYR A 6 -33.87 3.95 -19.48
C TYR A 6 -32.84 4.69 -20.33
N ILE A 7 -32.92 4.46 -21.64
CA ILE A 7 -32.32 5.33 -22.64
C ILE A 7 -33.18 6.58 -22.71
N ASP A 8 -32.73 7.67 -22.09
CA ASP A 8 -33.41 8.95 -22.24
C ASP A 8 -33.15 9.50 -23.65
N SER A 9 -34.16 9.39 -24.50
CA SER A 9 -34.11 9.86 -25.88
C SER A 9 -34.20 11.38 -26.01
N ALA A 10 -34.34 12.12 -24.89
CA ALA A 10 -34.52 13.56 -24.92
C ALA A 10 -33.22 14.36 -25.04
N SER A 11 -32.08 13.78 -24.74
CA SER A 11 -30.78 14.48 -24.77
C SER A 11 -29.84 14.07 -25.92
N GLY A 12 -30.22 13.15 -26.78
CA GLY A 12 -29.46 12.77 -27.99
C GLY A 12 -28.13 12.05 -27.73
N TYR A 13 -27.73 11.93 -26.48
CA TYR A 13 -26.56 11.19 -26.05
C TYR A 13 -27.00 10.19 -24.99
N GLY A 14 -26.89 8.91 -25.29
CA GLY A 14 -27.15 7.84 -24.32
C GLY A 14 -26.37 8.18 -23.04
N ASN A 15 -27.12 8.15 -21.93
CA ASN A 15 -26.59 8.62 -20.65
C ASN A 15 -25.50 7.64 -20.18
N MET A 16 -24.23 7.87 -20.55
CA MET A 16 -23.07 7.07 -20.14
C MET A 16 -22.91 7.04 -18.62
N THR A 17 -23.66 7.88 -17.89
CA THR A 17 -23.71 7.91 -16.42
C THR A 17 -24.11 6.55 -15.84
N TYR A 18 -24.81 5.70 -16.60
CA TYR A 18 -25.19 4.36 -16.16
C TYR A 18 -24.16 3.29 -16.48
N ALA A 19 -23.22 3.54 -17.38
CA ALA A 19 -22.21 2.56 -17.75
C ALA A 19 -21.14 2.40 -16.66
N VAL A 20 -20.87 3.49 -15.92
CA VAL A 20 -20.02 3.46 -14.73
C VAL A 20 -20.88 3.81 -13.52
N ASN A 21 -21.58 2.80 -13.02
CA ASN A 21 -22.39 2.94 -11.83
C ASN A 21 -21.47 3.34 -10.66
N PRO A 22 -21.78 4.42 -9.89
CA PRO A 22 -21.04 4.75 -8.66
C PRO A 22 -20.87 3.56 -7.71
N TYR A 23 -21.82 2.61 -7.74
CA TYR A 23 -21.76 1.37 -6.99
C TYR A 23 -20.63 0.43 -7.46
N ALA A 24 -20.42 0.28 -8.78
CA ALA A 24 -19.32 -0.53 -9.33
C ALA A 24 -17.95 0.08 -8.97
N MET A 25 -17.85 1.41 -9.05
CA MET A 25 -16.65 2.14 -8.62
C MET A 25 -16.39 1.99 -7.11
N ALA A 26 -17.43 2.06 -6.28
CA ALA A 26 -17.32 1.82 -4.85
C ALA A 26 -16.81 0.41 -4.55
N LYS A 27 -17.29 -0.59 -5.27
CA LYS A 27 -16.78 -1.97 -5.18
C LYS A 27 -15.32 -2.07 -5.63
N GLY A 28 -14.93 -1.38 -6.70
CA GLY A 28 -13.53 -1.31 -7.13
C GLY A 28 -12.63 -0.73 -6.05
N LEU A 29 -13.04 0.36 -5.40
CA LEU A 29 -12.32 0.96 -4.29
C LEU A 29 -12.28 0.03 -3.04
N GLU A 30 -13.37 -0.67 -2.75
CA GLU A 30 -13.42 -1.67 -1.68
C GLU A 30 -12.46 -2.82 -1.97
N ARG A 31 -12.44 -3.31 -3.21
CA ARG A 31 -11.53 -4.37 -3.65
C ARG A 31 -10.07 -3.92 -3.58
N LEU A 32 -9.76 -2.70 -4.00
CA LEU A 32 -8.45 -2.09 -3.85
C LEU A 32 -8.01 -2.13 -2.38
N ASN A 33 -8.83 -1.60 -1.48
CA ASN A 33 -8.53 -1.58 -0.05
C ASN A 33 -8.33 -2.99 0.54
N TYR A 34 -9.12 -3.98 0.11
CA TYR A 34 -9.00 -5.36 0.57
C TYR A 34 -7.70 -6.03 0.13
N ASN A 35 -7.21 -5.71 -1.06
CA ASN A 35 -6.00 -6.29 -1.61
C ASN A 35 -4.71 -5.63 -1.08
N LEU A 36 -4.80 -4.43 -0.50
CA LEU A 36 -3.66 -3.73 0.09
C LEU A 36 -3.32 -4.34 1.47
N VAL A 37 -2.28 -5.14 1.54
CA VAL A 37 -1.80 -5.77 2.79
C VAL A 37 -0.73 -4.90 3.44
N ILE A 38 0.42 -4.72 2.78
CA ILE A 38 1.57 -3.99 3.32
C ILE A 38 1.27 -2.51 3.45
N THR A 39 0.59 -1.94 2.46
CA THR A 39 0.20 -0.53 2.45
C THR A 39 -0.63 -0.13 3.68
N ASN A 40 -1.45 -1.05 4.20
CA ASN A 40 -2.24 -0.80 5.42
C ASN A 40 -1.41 -0.89 6.71
N LEU A 41 -0.21 -1.49 6.68
CA LEU A 41 0.68 -1.62 7.83
C LEU A 41 1.65 -0.44 7.98
N ILE A 42 1.84 0.36 6.94
CA ILE A 42 2.73 1.52 6.92
C ILE A 42 2.00 2.82 7.24
N THR A 43 2.74 3.92 7.39
CA THR A 43 2.13 5.23 7.68
C THR A 43 1.63 5.87 6.39
N ASN A 44 0.38 6.32 6.42
CA ASN A 44 -0.23 7.05 5.32
C ASN A 44 -0.09 8.57 5.56
N TYR A 45 0.54 9.26 4.62
CA TYR A 45 0.79 10.70 4.63
C TYR A 45 -0.06 11.45 3.61
N SER A 46 -1.16 10.86 3.13
CA SER A 46 -2.03 11.47 2.12
C SER A 46 -2.69 12.75 2.61
N GLN A 47 -3.00 12.83 3.91
CA GLN A 47 -3.56 14.04 4.50
C GLN A 47 -2.53 15.17 4.56
N GLU A 48 -1.27 14.86 4.86
CA GLU A 48 -0.18 15.83 4.80
C GLU A 48 0.06 16.32 3.37
N ALA A 49 -0.05 15.41 2.39
CA ALA A 49 0.00 15.76 0.97
C ALA A 49 -1.11 16.74 0.59
N ARG A 50 -2.35 16.50 1.06
CA ARG A 50 -3.50 17.37 0.86
C ARG A 50 -3.28 18.75 1.52
N ASN A 51 -2.77 18.78 2.74
CA ASN A 51 -2.54 20.00 3.53
C ASN A 51 -1.36 20.83 3.00
N GLN A 52 -0.29 20.19 2.53
CA GLN A 52 0.88 20.88 1.98
C GLN A 52 0.63 21.46 0.57
N GLY A 53 -0.54 21.19 -0.01
CA GLY A 53 -0.90 21.70 -1.32
C GLY A 53 -0.02 21.12 -2.42
N THR A 54 -0.22 19.86 -2.77
CA THR A 54 0.52 19.10 -3.80
C THR A 54 0.62 19.79 -5.16
N ARG A 55 -0.15 20.84 -5.39
CA ARG A 55 -0.06 21.66 -6.61
C ARG A 55 1.30 22.36 -6.81
N MET A 56 2.07 22.54 -5.74
CA MET A 56 3.35 23.26 -5.79
C MET A 56 4.58 22.39 -5.51
N SER A 57 4.42 21.19 -4.95
CA SER A 57 5.53 20.32 -4.59
C SER A 57 5.17 18.87 -4.89
N GLN A 58 5.99 18.19 -5.68
CA GLN A 58 5.87 16.76 -5.91
C GLN A 58 6.33 15.92 -4.71
N ASN A 59 6.72 16.55 -3.60
CA ASN A 59 7.29 15.88 -2.45
C ASN A 59 6.48 16.20 -1.19
N VAL A 60 6.09 15.16 -0.46
CA VAL A 60 5.55 15.29 0.90
C VAL A 60 6.71 15.27 1.88
N ARG A 61 6.85 16.34 2.67
CA ARG A 61 7.92 16.47 3.64
C ARG A 61 7.48 15.99 5.00
N VAL A 62 8.12 14.92 5.47
CA VAL A 62 7.88 14.34 6.79
C VAL A 62 8.97 14.81 7.74
N PRO A 63 8.66 15.58 8.79
CA PRO A 63 9.65 16.00 9.75
C PRO A 63 10.06 14.86 10.69
N ILE A 64 11.34 14.58 10.78
CA ILE A 64 11.91 13.58 11.69
C ILE A 64 12.63 14.31 12.81
N ARG A 65 12.19 14.08 14.04
CA ARG A 65 12.84 14.65 15.23
C ARG A 65 14.12 13.89 15.52
N GLY A 66 15.21 14.63 15.72
CA GLY A 66 16.48 14.07 16.18
C GLY A 66 16.37 13.54 17.61
N ALA A 67 17.16 12.54 17.93
CA ALA A 67 17.25 12.02 19.30
C ALA A 67 17.89 13.07 20.23
N LEU A 68 17.33 13.20 21.43
CA LEU A 68 17.91 13.99 22.51
C LEU A 68 18.66 13.06 23.46
N SER A 69 19.80 13.52 23.98
CA SER A 69 20.56 12.79 25.01
C SER A 69 20.33 13.44 26.39
N SER A 70 20.28 12.63 27.43
CA SER A 70 20.28 13.13 28.81
C SER A 70 21.68 13.52 29.24
N ALA A 71 21.80 14.60 29.96
CA ALA A 71 23.06 15.01 30.61
C ALA A 71 22.82 15.14 32.12
N THR A 72 23.81 14.65 32.90
CA THR A 72 23.78 14.79 34.37
C THR A 72 24.25 16.19 34.74
N LYS A 73 23.42 16.91 35.47
CA LYS A 73 23.76 18.26 35.98
C LYS A 73 24.39 18.11 37.37
N THR A 74 25.58 18.67 37.55
CA THR A 74 26.17 18.81 38.87
C THR A 74 25.59 20.02 39.60
N PRO A 75 25.29 19.94 40.94
CA PRO A 75 24.83 21.09 41.69
C PRO A 75 25.81 22.25 41.58
N GLY A 76 25.33 23.46 41.38
CA GLY A 76 26.14 24.68 41.24
C GLY A 76 26.71 24.97 39.83
N THR A 77 26.49 24.06 38.84
CA THR A 77 26.91 24.29 37.45
C THR A 77 25.74 24.69 36.56
N ALA A 78 25.98 25.39 35.46
CA ALA A 78 24.98 25.72 34.46
C ALA A 78 24.50 24.46 33.74
N ALA A 79 23.23 24.43 33.35
CA ALA A 79 22.69 23.34 32.54
C ALA A 79 23.25 23.42 31.10
N SER A 80 23.61 22.26 30.54
CA SER A 80 24.00 22.17 29.14
C SER A 80 22.72 21.99 28.27
N TYR A 81 22.52 22.90 27.34
CA TYR A 81 21.37 22.85 26.41
C TYR A 81 21.79 22.21 25.09
N GLN A 82 20.97 21.31 24.60
CA GLN A 82 21.14 20.71 23.28
C GLN A 82 20.27 21.45 22.27
N GLN A 83 20.79 21.63 21.07
CA GLN A 83 19.96 22.09 19.96
C GLN A 83 19.02 20.98 19.49
N ALA A 84 17.72 21.22 19.54
CA ALA A 84 16.75 20.35 18.91
C ALA A 84 16.92 20.42 17.38
N LYS A 85 17.37 19.34 16.77
CA LYS A 85 17.52 19.23 15.31
C LYS A 85 16.35 18.43 14.77
N THR A 86 15.72 18.95 13.73
CA THR A 86 14.73 18.23 12.95
C THR A 86 15.31 17.99 11.55
N THR A 87 15.34 16.75 11.13
CA THR A 87 15.62 16.36 9.75
C THR A 87 14.31 16.13 9.00
N LYS A 88 14.36 16.03 7.69
CA LYS A 88 13.20 15.74 6.86
C LYS A 88 13.44 14.48 6.06
N ALA A 89 12.41 13.68 5.88
CA ALA A 89 12.31 12.70 4.82
C ALA A 89 11.33 13.24 3.76
N ASP A 90 11.67 13.12 2.51
CA ASP A 90 10.82 13.56 1.41
C ASP A 90 10.25 12.30 0.73
N ILE A 91 8.91 12.20 0.65
CA ILE A 91 8.21 11.17 -0.13
C ILE A 91 7.86 11.82 -1.46
N ALA A 92 8.53 11.38 -2.54
CA ALA A 92 8.28 11.90 -3.86
C ALA A 92 7.02 11.28 -4.47
N ILE A 93 6.07 12.12 -4.91
CA ILE A 93 4.88 11.70 -5.62
C ILE A 93 5.20 11.70 -7.12
N THR A 94 5.66 10.57 -7.62
CA THR A 94 6.13 10.44 -9.01
C THR A 94 5.41 9.36 -9.79
N THR A 95 4.61 8.53 -9.11
CA THR A 95 3.98 7.38 -9.73
C THR A 95 2.54 7.71 -10.11
N HIS A 96 2.22 7.52 -11.37
CA HIS A 96 0.87 7.60 -11.91
C HIS A 96 0.56 6.28 -12.60
N ASN A 97 -0.24 5.45 -11.96
CA ASN A 97 -0.66 4.17 -12.50
C ASN A 97 -2.06 4.28 -13.08
N THR A 98 -2.23 3.72 -14.28
CA THR A 98 -3.50 3.67 -15.01
C THR A 98 -3.83 2.24 -15.39
N VAL A 99 -5.10 1.91 -15.36
CA VAL A 99 -5.66 0.68 -15.93
C VAL A 99 -6.70 1.09 -16.93
N ASP A 100 -6.40 0.87 -18.20
CA ASP A 100 -7.23 1.33 -19.31
C ASP A 100 -7.81 0.11 -20.04
N PHE A 101 -9.11 0.14 -20.32
CA PHE A 101 -9.76 -0.89 -21.11
C PHE A 101 -10.81 -0.30 -22.03
N LEU A 102 -11.06 -1.00 -23.13
CA LEU A 102 -12.05 -0.66 -24.15
C LEU A 102 -13.15 -1.71 -24.13
N VAL A 103 -14.38 -1.26 -24.10
CA VAL A 103 -15.56 -2.13 -24.32
C VAL A 103 -16.20 -1.71 -25.63
N GLU A 104 -16.07 -2.56 -26.65
CA GLU A 104 -16.70 -2.33 -27.93
C GLU A 104 -18.22 -2.36 -27.84
N ASP A 105 -18.91 -1.55 -28.65
CA ASP A 105 -20.37 -1.45 -28.67
C ASP A 105 -21.03 -2.82 -28.87
N TYR A 106 -20.44 -3.68 -29.70
CA TYR A 106 -20.93 -5.02 -29.94
C TYR A 106 -20.92 -5.90 -28.69
N GLY A 107 -19.82 -5.85 -27.91
CA GLY A 107 -19.70 -6.61 -26.65
C GLY A 107 -20.60 -6.04 -25.55
N GLY A 108 -20.64 -4.71 -25.41
CA GLY A 108 -21.46 -4.03 -24.40
C GLY A 108 -22.98 -4.19 -24.56
N LEU A 109 -23.45 -4.43 -25.79
CA LEU A 109 -24.87 -4.71 -26.08
C LEU A 109 -25.30 -6.09 -25.56
N PHE A 110 -24.40 -7.07 -25.53
CA PHE A 110 -24.72 -8.44 -25.17
C PHE A 110 -24.48 -8.77 -23.69
N ASP A 111 -23.56 -8.08 -23.04
CA ASP A 111 -23.26 -8.31 -21.63
C ASP A 111 -22.87 -7.02 -20.88
N PRO A 112 -23.85 -6.24 -20.43
CA PRO A 112 -23.57 -5.03 -19.65
C PRO A 112 -22.96 -5.31 -18.26
N SER A 113 -23.05 -6.54 -17.74
CA SER A 113 -22.45 -6.91 -16.45
C SER A 113 -20.92 -7.04 -16.52
N THR A 114 -20.39 -7.24 -17.69
CA THR A 114 -18.95 -7.37 -17.96
C THR A 114 -18.18 -6.10 -17.56
N ILE A 115 -18.76 -4.91 -17.77
CA ILE A 115 -18.12 -3.63 -17.43
C ILE A 115 -17.93 -3.50 -15.92
N GLU A 116 -18.92 -3.91 -15.14
CA GLU A 116 -18.85 -3.90 -13.68
C GLU A 116 -17.73 -4.83 -13.17
N GLY A 117 -17.61 -6.00 -13.76
CA GLY A 117 -16.52 -6.96 -13.48
C GLY A 117 -15.13 -6.35 -13.74
N TYR A 118 -14.94 -5.76 -14.92
CA TYR A 118 -13.66 -5.14 -15.27
C TYR A 118 -13.27 -3.96 -14.39
N LEU A 119 -14.23 -3.19 -13.87
CA LEU A 119 -13.94 -2.12 -12.91
C LEU A 119 -13.43 -2.66 -11.57
N VAL A 120 -13.99 -3.78 -11.11
CA VAL A 120 -13.52 -4.45 -9.90
C VAL A 120 -12.11 -5.01 -10.11
N ASP A 121 -11.85 -5.60 -11.27
CA ASP A 121 -10.53 -6.14 -11.62
C ASP A 121 -9.49 -5.01 -11.80
N ALA A 122 -9.89 -3.86 -12.34
CA ALA A 122 -9.03 -2.68 -12.42
C ALA A 122 -8.60 -2.18 -11.03
N GLY A 123 -9.52 -2.18 -10.05
CA GLY A 123 -9.19 -1.85 -8.66
C GLY A 123 -8.18 -2.83 -8.05
N SER A 124 -8.33 -4.13 -8.35
CA SER A 124 -7.39 -5.18 -7.93
C SER A 124 -6.00 -5.00 -8.55
N THR A 125 -5.95 -4.72 -9.86
CA THR A 125 -4.69 -4.48 -10.59
C THR A 125 -3.96 -3.23 -10.09
N LEU A 126 -4.68 -2.15 -9.78
CA LEU A 126 -4.09 -0.96 -9.17
C LEU A 126 -3.52 -1.26 -7.78
N ALA A 127 -4.24 -2.06 -6.96
CA ALA A 127 -3.74 -2.47 -5.66
C ALA A 127 -2.43 -3.25 -5.76
N GLU A 128 -2.33 -4.19 -6.69
CA GLU A 128 -1.10 -4.94 -6.96
C GLU A 128 0.06 -4.02 -7.36
N ALA A 129 -0.20 -3.02 -8.20
CA ALA A 129 0.81 -2.06 -8.61
C ALA A 129 1.30 -1.17 -7.44
N ILE A 130 0.39 -0.77 -6.54
CA ILE A 130 0.72 -0.02 -5.33
C ILE A 130 1.56 -0.88 -4.38
N GLU A 131 1.12 -2.11 -4.09
CA GLU A 131 1.85 -3.05 -3.22
C GLU A 131 3.25 -3.34 -3.78
N ASN A 132 3.40 -3.59 -5.06
CA ASN A 132 4.69 -3.80 -5.71
C ASN A 132 5.62 -2.59 -5.55
N SER A 133 5.08 -1.37 -5.60
CA SER A 133 5.85 -0.15 -5.34
C SER A 133 6.32 -0.06 -3.89
N VAL A 134 5.53 -0.52 -2.93
CA VAL A 134 5.90 -0.57 -1.52
C VAL A 134 6.92 -1.70 -1.27
N ILE A 135 6.72 -2.89 -1.86
CA ILE A 135 7.65 -4.01 -1.77
C ILE A 135 9.05 -3.59 -2.27
N ALA A 136 9.13 -2.87 -3.37
CA ALA A 136 10.40 -2.40 -3.92
C ALA A 136 11.25 -1.54 -2.95
N LEU A 137 10.65 -1.03 -1.86
CA LEU A 137 11.37 -0.27 -0.84
C LEU A 137 12.35 -1.13 0.00
N TYR A 138 12.30 -2.48 -0.10
CA TYR A 138 13.29 -3.34 0.53
C TYR A 138 14.73 -2.94 0.16
N ALA A 139 14.94 -2.48 -1.09
CA ALA A 139 16.25 -2.03 -1.57
C ALA A 139 16.82 -0.82 -0.80
N SER A 140 15.96 -0.08 -0.09
CA SER A 140 16.32 1.07 0.76
C SER A 140 16.30 0.75 2.26
N ALA A 141 16.27 -0.54 2.62
CA ALA A 141 16.32 -0.99 4.01
C ALA A 141 17.63 -0.57 4.69
N GLY A 142 17.57 -0.36 5.99
CA GLY A 142 18.75 0.00 6.79
C GLY A 142 19.77 -1.14 6.93
N ALA A 143 19.32 -2.38 6.83
CA ALA A 143 20.17 -3.57 6.84
C ALA A 143 19.48 -4.75 6.17
N THR A 144 20.26 -5.58 5.48
CA THR A 144 19.83 -6.89 4.97
C THR A 144 20.24 -7.97 5.96
N LYS A 145 19.33 -8.89 6.26
CA LYS A 145 19.50 -10.00 7.21
C LYS A 145 19.17 -11.32 6.51
N GLY A 146 19.87 -12.37 6.89
CA GLY A 146 19.72 -13.67 6.24
C GLY A 146 20.57 -13.82 4.97
N THR A 147 20.40 -14.92 4.30
CA THR A 147 21.05 -15.24 3.03
C THR A 147 20.09 -16.07 2.19
N ALA A 148 20.10 -15.88 0.88
CA ALA A 148 19.20 -16.53 -0.08
C ALA A 148 19.23 -18.09 -0.09
N THR A 149 20.09 -18.71 0.71
CA THR A 149 20.22 -20.19 0.76
C THR A 149 19.90 -20.77 2.12
N ALA A 150 19.71 -19.93 3.14
CA ALA A 150 19.55 -20.38 4.53
C ALA A 150 18.10 -20.60 4.94
N GLY A 151 17.17 -20.00 4.22
CA GLY A 151 15.74 -20.01 4.58
C GLY A 151 15.43 -19.20 5.84
N LEU A 152 14.15 -19.09 6.15
CA LEU A 152 13.66 -18.40 7.34
C LEU A 152 13.57 -19.37 8.53
N ASP A 153 14.60 -19.41 9.36
CA ASP A 153 14.68 -20.27 10.53
C ASP A 153 14.51 -19.52 11.86
N MET A 154 14.42 -20.26 12.97
CA MET A 154 14.30 -19.67 14.31
C MET A 154 15.54 -18.87 14.74
N ALA A 155 16.72 -19.23 14.23
CA ALA A 155 17.95 -18.52 14.54
C ALA A 155 17.94 -17.13 13.89
N LEU A 156 17.49 -17.05 12.63
CA LEU A 156 17.32 -15.79 11.91
C LEU A 156 16.28 -14.90 12.59
N LEU A 157 15.13 -15.47 12.97
CA LEU A 157 14.09 -14.74 13.72
C LEU A 157 14.61 -14.19 15.06
N GLY A 158 15.38 -14.99 15.79
CA GLY A 158 16.06 -14.55 17.02
C GLY A 158 17.08 -13.43 16.78
N THR A 159 17.82 -13.50 15.67
CA THR A 159 18.76 -12.45 15.26
C THR A 159 18.03 -11.17 14.88
N LEU A 160 16.92 -11.27 14.11
CA LEU A 160 16.09 -10.13 13.77
C LEU A 160 15.55 -9.41 15.00
N GLN A 161 15.07 -10.15 15.99
CA GLN A 161 14.57 -9.58 17.24
C GLN A 161 15.69 -8.90 18.04
N LYS A 162 16.86 -9.55 18.14
CA LYS A 162 18.04 -8.96 18.79
C LYS A 162 18.43 -7.63 18.12
N ASP A 163 18.55 -7.64 16.80
CA ASP A 163 18.98 -6.47 16.04
C ASP A 163 17.94 -5.34 16.09
N ALA A 164 16.65 -5.67 16.13
CA ALA A 164 15.57 -4.70 16.35
C ALA A 164 15.68 -4.04 17.74
N MET A 165 16.02 -4.80 18.78
CA MET A 165 16.29 -4.26 20.12
C MET A 165 17.54 -3.38 20.14
N GLU A 166 18.61 -3.79 19.48
CA GLU A 166 19.85 -2.98 19.36
C GLU A 166 19.61 -1.69 18.58
N ALA A 167 18.79 -1.73 17.54
CA ALA A 167 18.34 -0.55 16.79
C ALA A 167 17.30 0.30 17.55
N LYS A 168 16.97 -0.09 18.79
CA LYS A 168 16.02 0.61 19.67
C LYS A 168 14.63 0.79 19.05
N TRP A 169 14.13 -0.26 18.42
CA TRP A 169 12.75 -0.28 17.98
C TRP A 169 11.83 -0.07 19.19
N ARG A 170 10.76 0.67 18.98
CA ARG A 170 9.83 1.00 20.07
C ARG A 170 9.04 -0.23 20.48
N GLY A 171 9.19 -0.67 21.73
CA GLY A 171 8.55 -1.87 22.24
C GLY A 171 7.03 -1.76 22.39
N ASN A 172 6.46 -0.56 22.38
CA ASN A 172 5.02 -0.29 22.45
C ASN A 172 4.36 -0.16 21.06
N GLU A 173 5.14 -0.18 20.00
CA GLU A 173 4.63 -0.19 18.63
C GLU A 173 4.73 -1.60 18.04
N PRO A 174 3.72 -2.05 17.27
CA PRO A 174 3.77 -3.33 16.62
C PRO A 174 4.91 -3.38 15.60
N SER A 175 5.64 -4.49 15.62
CA SER A 175 6.64 -4.82 14.61
C SER A 175 6.04 -5.85 13.66
N TYR A 176 6.17 -5.62 12.39
CA TYR A 176 5.58 -6.45 11.33
C TYR A 176 6.68 -7.24 10.63
N LEU A 177 6.36 -8.46 10.25
CA LEU A 177 7.16 -9.29 9.35
C LEU A 177 6.27 -9.71 8.18
N VAL A 178 6.59 -9.25 6.99
CA VAL A 178 5.89 -9.64 5.78
C VAL A 178 6.74 -10.63 5.04
N VAL A 179 6.21 -11.82 4.83
CA VAL A 179 6.89 -12.94 4.16
C VAL A 179 6.23 -13.24 2.82
N GLY A 180 7.05 -13.63 1.87
CA GLY A 180 6.58 -14.14 0.60
C GLY A 180 6.32 -15.66 0.63
N PRO A 181 6.13 -16.31 -0.53
CA PRO A 181 5.80 -17.73 -0.62
C PRO A 181 6.85 -18.65 -0.03
N GLU A 182 8.15 -18.42 -0.30
CA GLU A 182 9.25 -19.26 0.20
C GLU A 182 9.43 -19.08 1.71
N GLY A 183 9.49 -17.84 2.19
CA GLY A 183 9.58 -17.56 3.64
C GLY A 183 8.37 -18.12 4.41
N TYR A 184 7.18 -18.10 3.80
CA TYR A 184 6.00 -18.72 4.41
C TYR A 184 6.12 -20.25 4.47
N TYR A 185 6.64 -20.88 3.41
CA TYR A 185 6.90 -22.32 3.37
C TYR A 185 7.92 -22.75 4.43
N ASP A 186 8.97 -21.97 4.61
CA ASP A 186 9.97 -22.23 5.65
C ASP A 186 9.37 -22.15 7.05
N LEU A 187 8.57 -21.11 7.33
CA LEU A 187 7.84 -20.98 8.61
C LEU A 187 6.91 -22.16 8.86
N TRP A 188 6.25 -22.67 7.81
CA TRP A 188 5.39 -23.85 7.92
C TRP A 188 6.18 -25.10 8.29
N ASN A 189 7.40 -25.25 7.79
CA ASN A 189 8.26 -26.39 8.07
C ASN A 189 8.99 -26.33 9.41
N LEU A 190 8.92 -25.20 10.14
CA LEU A 190 9.53 -25.10 11.46
C LEU A 190 8.90 -26.07 12.46
N ALA A 191 9.68 -27.05 12.92
CA ALA A 191 9.21 -28.05 13.86
C ALA A 191 8.63 -27.44 15.17
N GLN A 192 9.18 -26.30 15.60
CA GLN A 192 8.73 -25.58 16.79
C GLN A 192 7.30 -25.02 16.66
N LEU A 193 6.86 -24.73 15.43
CA LEU A 193 5.51 -24.22 15.17
C LEU A 193 4.52 -25.32 14.85
N THR A 194 4.98 -26.46 14.33
CA THR A 194 4.14 -27.52 13.80
C THR A 194 3.96 -28.69 14.76
N GLN A 195 4.90 -28.92 15.68
CA GLN A 195 4.82 -30.04 16.61
C GLN A 195 3.93 -29.73 17.81
N TYR A 196 2.88 -30.55 18.01
CA TYR A 196 1.96 -30.45 19.14
C TYR A 196 2.64 -30.43 20.51
N SER A 197 3.70 -31.24 20.70
CA SER A 197 4.44 -31.31 21.95
C SER A 197 5.20 -30.02 22.29
N ILE A 198 5.48 -29.18 21.30
CA ILE A 198 6.22 -27.92 21.46
C ILE A 198 5.26 -26.74 21.59
N THR A 199 4.15 -26.74 20.87
CA THR A 199 3.17 -25.65 20.86
C THR A 199 2.13 -25.72 21.98
N GLY A 200 2.21 -26.71 22.85
CA GLY A 200 1.27 -26.84 23.97
C GLY A 200 -0.19 -27.08 23.57
N GLY A 201 -0.41 -27.61 22.37
CA GLY A 201 -1.75 -27.93 21.86
C GLY A 201 -2.42 -26.85 21.02
N ASP A 202 -1.80 -25.70 20.84
CA ASP A 202 -2.30 -24.68 19.91
C ASP A 202 -1.99 -25.04 18.47
N GLN A 203 -3.00 -25.52 17.76
CA GLN A 203 -2.92 -25.92 16.34
C GLN A 203 -3.56 -24.85 15.43
N SER A 204 -3.62 -23.60 15.85
CA SER A 204 -4.26 -22.53 15.08
C SER A 204 -3.63 -22.37 13.70
N MET A 205 -2.32 -22.56 13.59
CA MET A 205 -1.57 -22.52 12.33
C MET A 205 -2.05 -23.60 11.35
N PHE A 206 -2.23 -24.84 11.79
CA PHE A 206 -2.72 -25.92 10.92
C PHE A 206 -4.17 -25.73 10.47
N ARG A 207 -5.00 -25.13 11.32
CA ARG A 207 -6.42 -24.96 11.01
C ARG A 207 -6.69 -23.78 10.10
N ASN A 208 -5.97 -22.66 10.29
CA ASN A 208 -6.30 -21.38 9.68
C ASN A 208 -5.18 -20.82 8.80
N GLY A 209 -4.00 -21.47 8.72
CA GLY A 209 -2.83 -20.91 8.04
C GLY A 209 -2.32 -19.59 8.64
N PHE A 210 -2.73 -19.29 9.88
CA PHE A 210 -2.37 -18.07 10.58
C PHE A 210 -1.18 -18.31 11.49
N ILE A 211 -0.09 -17.59 11.25
CA ILE A 211 1.14 -17.71 12.05
C ILE A 211 1.06 -16.86 13.32
N GLY A 212 0.29 -15.77 13.29
CA GLY A 212 0.10 -14.89 14.45
C GLY A 212 1.33 -14.07 14.80
N ASN A 213 1.65 -13.98 16.09
CA ASN A 213 2.83 -13.32 16.61
C ASN A 213 3.97 -14.32 16.76
N LEU A 214 5.08 -14.06 16.11
CA LEU A 214 6.27 -14.89 16.16
C LEU A 214 7.49 -14.04 16.50
N GLY A 215 8.18 -14.37 17.58
CA GLY A 215 9.38 -13.65 18.03
C GLY A 215 9.16 -12.13 18.23
N GLY A 216 7.96 -11.70 18.59
CA GLY A 216 7.63 -10.28 18.75
C GLY A 216 7.19 -9.56 17.48
N PHE A 217 7.15 -10.28 16.35
CA PHE A 217 6.66 -9.76 15.07
C PHE A 217 5.26 -10.29 14.77
N GLN A 218 4.39 -9.43 14.26
CA GLN A 218 3.14 -9.83 13.64
C GLN A 218 3.43 -10.26 12.20
N VAL A 219 3.17 -11.54 11.89
CA VAL A 219 3.53 -12.12 10.59
C VAL A 219 2.37 -11.99 9.62
N PHE A 220 2.65 -11.41 8.48
CA PHE A 220 1.74 -11.29 7.34
C PHE A 220 2.34 -11.98 6.12
N LYS A 221 1.49 -12.50 5.24
CA LYS A 221 1.92 -13.09 3.98
C LYS A 221 1.53 -12.20 2.82
N SER A 222 2.40 -12.09 1.83
CA SER A 222 2.11 -11.45 0.56
C SER A 222 2.54 -12.34 -0.60
N ASN A 223 1.64 -12.60 -1.52
CA ASN A 223 1.94 -13.37 -2.74
C ASN A 223 2.62 -12.50 -3.81
N LEU A 224 2.76 -11.20 -3.57
CA LEU A 224 3.38 -10.27 -4.51
C LEU A 224 4.89 -10.13 -4.33
N ILE A 225 5.45 -10.66 -3.23
CA ILE A 225 6.90 -10.74 -3.06
C ILE A 225 7.42 -11.80 -4.02
N PRO A 226 8.28 -11.42 -5.00
CA PRO A 226 8.80 -12.38 -5.96
C PRO A 226 9.81 -13.32 -5.31
N ALA A 227 9.77 -14.62 -5.67
CA ALA A 227 10.67 -15.64 -5.13
C ALA A 227 12.14 -15.35 -5.45
N VAL A 228 12.41 -14.65 -6.55
CA VAL A 228 13.77 -14.24 -6.92
C VAL A 228 13.75 -12.78 -7.38
N ALA A 229 14.37 -11.92 -6.59
CA ALA A 229 14.52 -10.51 -6.91
C ALA A 229 15.85 -9.96 -6.37
N GLY A 230 16.22 -8.76 -6.76
CA GLY A 230 17.29 -7.98 -6.16
C GLY A 230 18.72 -8.48 -6.35
N SER A 231 19.60 -7.93 -5.54
CA SER A 231 21.02 -8.31 -5.44
C SER A 231 21.47 -8.16 -3.99
N PRO A 232 21.77 -9.28 -3.28
CA PRO A 232 21.79 -10.67 -3.76
C PRO A 232 20.40 -11.15 -4.20
N ALA A 233 20.34 -12.11 -5.13
CA ALA A 233 19.09 -12.65 -5.65
C ALA A 233 18.45 -13.62 -4.63
N GLY A 234 17.18 -13.44 -4.32
CA GLY A 234 16.41 -14.25 -3.40
C GLY A 234 15.04 -13.64 -3.15
N GLU A 235 14.28 -14.21 -2.21
CA GLU A 235 13.04 -13.63 -1.76
C GLU A 235 13.32 -12.57 -0.68
N HIS A 236 12.96 -11.33 -0.96
CA HIS A 236 13.14 -10.20 -0.04
C HIS A 236 11.88 -9.99 0.82
N CYS A 237 11.86 -10.66 1.96
CA CYS A 237 10.87 -10.41 3.00
C CYS A 237 11.20 -9.12 3.75
N MET A 238 10.23 -8.51 4.40
CA MET A 238 10.44 -7.24 5.09
C MET A 238 10.04 -7.32 6.56
N ALA A 239 10.95 -6.90 7.45
CA ALA A 239 10.65 -6.67 8.86
C ALA A 239 10.70 -5.17 9.15
N PHE A 240 9.62 -4.60 9.68
CA PHE A 240 9.53 -3.15 9.86
C PHE A 240 8.56 -2.73 10.97
N GLN A 241 8.72 -1.50 11.44
CA GLN A 241 7.70 -0.79 12.21
C GLN A 241 6.94 0.20 11.34
N ARG A 242 5.72 0.56 11.74
CA ARG A 242 4.82 1.40 10.97
C ARG A 242 5.45 2.71 10.46
N GLU A 243 6.31 3.34 11.26
CA GLU A 243 6.99 4.60 10.92
C GLU A 243 8.19 4.43 9.96
N ALA A 244 8.55 3.20 9.58
CA ALA A 244 9.69 2.93 8.71
C ALA A 244 9.48 3.46 7.30
N MET A 245 8.29 3.23 6.78
CA MET A 245 7.88 3.55 5.41
C MET A 245 6.63 4.42 5.40
N GLY A 246 6.44 5.14 4.33
CA GLY A 246 5.26 5.96 4.12
C GLY A 246 4.77 5.92 2.70
N ILE A 247 3.46 6.09 2.57
CA ILE A 247 2.77 6.28 1.31
C ILE A 247 1.97 7.57 1.35
N ALA A 248 1.84 8.24 0.22
CA ALA A 248 1.03 9.43 0.08
C ALA A 248 0.27 9.40 -1.24
N PHE A 249 -1.04 9.52 -1.17
CA PHE A 249 -1.92 9.65 -2.34
C PHE A 249 -2.25 11.11 -2.60
N VAL A 250 -2.38 11.46 -3.87
CA VAL A 250 -2.88 12.76 -4.30
C VAL A 250 -4.40 12.73 -4.29
N ASP A 251 -5.03 13.74 -3.70
CA ASP A 251 -6.47 13.92 -3.78
C ASP A 251 -6.90 14.25 -5.22
N MET A 252 -7.46 13.26 -5.88
CA MET A 252 -7.89 13.37 -7.28
C MET A 252 -9.17 14.21 -7.43
N SER A 253 -9.90 14.46 -6.34
CA SER A 253 -11.11 15.31 -6.36
C SER A 253 -10.78 16.79 -6.54
N THR A 254 -9.60 17.20 -6.04
CA THR A 254 -9.13 18.60 -6.10
C THR A 254 -8.27 18.87 -7.33
N SER A 255 -7.94 17.85 -8.13
CA SER A 255 -7.20 18.04 -9.37
C SER A 255 -8.06 18.92 -10.29
N GLY A 256 -7.70 20.21 -10.36
CA GLY A 256 -8.41 21.21 -11.15
C GLY A 256 -8.29 20.94 -12.65
N LEU A 257 -8.81 19.81 -13.09
CA LEU A 257 -9.06 19.58 -14.51
C LEU A 257 -10.11 20.60 -14.91
N PRO A 258 -9.86 21.42 -15.92
CA PRO A 258 -10.84 22.39 -16.35
C PRO A 258 -12.15 21.67 -16.68
N ALA A 259 -13.25 22.15 -16.12
CA ALA A 259 -14.57 21.76 -16.55
C ALA A 259 -14.66 22.07 -18.03
N GLY A 260 -14.63 21.05 -18.90
CA GLY A 260 -14.67 21.26 -20.35
C GLY A 260 -13.78 20.36 -21.20
N TYR A 261 -13.21 19.30 -20.66
CA TYR A 261 -12.60 18.26 -21.48
C TYR A 261 -13.72 17.51 -22.23
N GLY A 262 -14.05 18.00 -23.41
CA GLY A 262 -14.83 17.31 -24.43
C GLY A 262 -16.27 16.97 -24.01
N THR A 263 -17.21 17.24 -24.88
CA THR A 263 -18.55 16.64 -24.82
C THR A 263 -18.40 15.12 -24.91
N GLY A 264 -18.69 14.39 -23.82
CA GLY A 264 -18.70 12.93 -23.82
C GLY A 264 -17.67 12.25 -22.91
N VAL A 265 -16.87 12.98 -22.14
CA VAL A 265 -15.95 12.40 -21.13
C VAL A 265 -16.50 12.67 -19.75
N GLN A 266 -16.65 11.61 -18.95
CA GLN A 266 -17.03 11.71 -17.53
C GLN A 266 -15.83 11.39 -16.65
N ILE A 267 -15.60 12.23 -15.66
CA ILE A 267 -14.51 12.06 -14.69
C ILE A 267 -15.13 11.95 -13.32
N GLN A 268 -14.90 10.82 -12.64
CA GLN A 268 -15.40 10.57 -11.29
C GLN A 268 -14.22 10.29 -10.35
N PRO A 269 -13.82 11.27 -9.52
CA PRO A 269 -12.88 11.01 -8.44
C PRO A 269 -13.57 10.26 -7.30
N MET A 270 -12.86 9.30 -6.72
CA MET A 270 -13.30 8.55 -5.55
C MET A 270 -12.21 8.55 -4.50
N ASN A 271 -12.54 9.10 -3.36
CA ASN A 271 -11.67 9.14 -2.19
C ASN A 271 -12.23 8.23 -1.11
N LYS A 272 -11.36 7.47 -0.47
CA LYS A 272 -11.67 6.84 0.80
C LYS A 272 -11.05 7.71 1.90
N GLU A 273 -11.89 8.12 2.82
CA GLU A 273 -11.50 8.85 4.03
C GLU A 273 -11.67 7.94 5.25
N ASP A 274 -10.88 8.20 6.29
CA ASP A 274 -11.03 7.56 7.59
C ASP A 274 -12.19 8.21 8.38
N ASP A 275 -12.48 7.69 9.58
CA ASP A 275 -13.55 8.20 10.46
C ASP A 275 -13.33 9.68 10.88
N ASN A 276 -12.12 10.20 10.70
CA ASN A 276 -11.76 11.60 10.99
C ASN A 276 -11.78 12.50 9.75
N GLY A 277 -12.15 11.98 8.59
CA GLY A 277 -12.15 12.69 7.31
C GLY A 277 -10.78 12.86 6.68
N ASN A 278 -9.75 12.08 7.10
CA ASN A 278 -8.44 12.10 6.48
C ASN A 278 -8.43 11.21 5.24
N LEU A 279 -7.76 11.68 4.20
CA LEU A 279 -7.61 10.92 2.97
C LEU A 279 -6.76 9.67 3.20
N VAL A 280 -7.32 8.51 2.90
CA VAL A 280 -6.62 7.22 2.97
C VAL A 280 -6.18 6.78 1.59
N TYR A 281 -7.10 6.70 0.63
CA TYR A 281 -6.84 6.35 -0.77
C TYR A 281 -7.57 7.31 -1.68
N SER A 282 -6.99 7.54 -2.86
CA SER A 282 -7.64 8.29 -3.92
C SER A 282 -7.44 7.60 -5.25
N MET A 283 -8.53 7.42 -5.96
CA MET A 283 -8.53 6.94 -7.34
C MET A 283 -9.52 7.76 -8.15
N ARG A 284 -9.37 7.73 -9.46
CA ARG A 284 -10.25 8.43 -10.38
C ARG A 284 -10.63 7.49 -11.52
N SER A 285 -11.86 7.57 -11.96
CA SER A 285 -12.30 6.93 -13.19
C SER A 285 -12.60 7.98 -14.25
N ILE A 286 -12.14 7.71 -15.45
CA ILE A 286 -12.39 8.52 -16.64
C ILE A 286 -13.10 7.63 -17.65
N VAL A 287 -14.26 8.04 -18.08
CA VAL A 287 -15.06 7.31 -19.07
C VAL A 287 -15.26 8.19 -20.29
N GLY A 288 -14.93 7.67 -21.45
CA GLY A 288 -15.10 8.33 -22.72
C GLY A 288 -15.65 7.40 -23.80
N TYR A 289 -15.97 7.94 -24.96
CA TYR A 289 -16.35 7.16 -26.14
C TYR A 289 -15.34 7.38 -27.26
N SER A 290 -14.79 6.29 -27.77
CA SER A 290 -13.89 6.31 -28.92
C SER A 290 -14.69 6.11 -30.21
N GLN A 291 -14.76 7.16 -31.01
CA GLN A 291 -15.42 7.07 -32.32
C GLN A 291 -14.63 6.20 -33.32
N THR A 292 -13.33 6.12 -33.15
CA THR A 292 -12.44 5.33 -34.02
C THR A 292 -12.64 3.84 -33.79
N GLU A 293 -12.75 3.45 -32.53
CA GLU A 293 -12.83 2.05 -32.13
C GLU A 293 -14.25 1.59 -31.88
N ARG A 294 -15.24 2.50 -32.02
CA ARG A 294 -16.64 2.22 -31.81
C ARG A 294 -16.89 1.50 -30.48
N GLY A 295 -16.40 2.12 -29.40
CA GLY A 295 -16.51 1.55 -28.06
C GLY A 295 -16.34 2.56 -26.96
N MET A 296 -16.71 2.15 -25.76
CA MET A 296 -16.53 2.91 -24.54
C MET A 296 -15.14 2.65 -23.96
N THR A 297 -14.37 3.70 -23.76
CA THR A 297 -13.08 3.66 -23.09
C THR A 297 -13.27 3.95 -21.60
N VAL A 298 -12.72 3.11 -20.75
CA VAL A 298 -12.70 3.30 -19.30
C VAL A 298 -11.25 3.30 -18.84
N SER A 299 -10.85 4.33 -18.13
CA SER A 299 -9.54 4.47 -17.49
C SER A 299 -9.73 4.63 -15.99
N VAL A 300 -9.04 3.82 -15.20
CA VAL A 300 -9.00 3.96 -13.75
C VAL A 300 -7.57 4.27 -13.36
N ASP A 301 -7.35 5.38 -12.67
CA ASP A 301 -6.01 5.84 -12.34
C ASP A 301 -5.87 6.25 -10.88
N SER A 302 -4.62 6.21 -10.40
CA SER A 302 -4.21 6.70 -9.08
C SER A 302 -2.82 7.32 -9.15
N ILE A 303 -2.65 8.44 -8.45
CA ILE A 303 -1.37 9.13 -8.32
C ILE A 303 -0.91 9.03 -6.88
N TYR A 304 0.29 8.48 -6.68
CA TYR A 304 0.84 8.28 -5.34
C TYR A 304 2.36 8.35 -5.34
N GLY A 305 2.92 8.39 -4.13
CA GLY A 305 4.33 8.25 -3.88
C GLY A 305 4.57 7.33 -2.70
N VAL A 306 5.66 6.57 -2.76
CA VAL A 306 6.12 5.72 -1.66
C VAL A 306 7.55 6.09 -1.29
N GLY A 307 7.92 5.92 -0.03
CA GLY A 307 9.28 6.24 0.40
C GLY A 307 9.62 5.68 1.78
N VAL A 308 10.91 5.48 1.99
CA VAL A 308 11.44 5.11 3.31
C VAL A 308 11.63 6.40 4.12
N VAL A 309 10.96 6.47 5.26
CA VAL A 309 11.04 7.59 6.20
C VAL A 309 12.17 7.37 7.20
N ARG A 310 12.24 6.15 7.77
CA ARG A 310 13.28 5.77 8.75
C ARG A 310 13.87 4.41 8.40
N SER A 311 14.95 4.40 7.66
CA SER A 311 15.61 3.16 7.22
C SER A 311 16.07 2.26 8.38
N ALA A 312 16.42 2.84 9.55
CA ALA A 312 16.78 2.08 10.74
C ALA A 312 15.64 1.21 11.31
N LEU A 313 14.38 1.47 10.93
CA LEU A 313 13.21 0.72 11.34
C LEU A 313 12.71 -0.25 10.25
N LEU A 314 13.52 -0.48 9.22
CA LEU A 314 13.24 -1.38 8.11
C LEU A 314 14.42 -2.32 7.91
N PHE A 315 14.18 -3.62 8.03
CA PHE A 315 15.14 -4.67 7.67
C PHE A 315 14.63 -5.42 6.44
N ASP A 316 15.52 -5.64 5.52
CA ASP A 316 15.35 -6.57 4.42
C ASP A 316 15.76 -7.96 4.91
N VAL A 317 14.87 -8.93 4.80
CA VAL A 317 15.08 -10.31 5.25
C VAL A 317 15.16 -11.20 4.04
N LEU A 318 16.37 -11.58 3.67
CA LEU A 318 16.67 -12.39 2.50
C LEU A 318 16.50 -13.88 2.85
N VAL A 319 15.66 -14.55 2.05
CA VAL A 319 15.32 -15.97 2.16
C VAL A 319 15.65 -16.68 0.86
#